data_460e793bd594b07ade8a0d72fddf1d4f
#
_entry.id   460e793bd594b07ade8a0d72fddf1d4f
#
_cell.length_a   1.000
_cell.length_b   1.000
_cell.length_c   1.000
_cell.angle_alpha   90.00
_cell.angle_beta   90.00
_cell.angle_gamma   90.00
#
_symmetry.space_group_name_H-M   'P 1'
#
loop_
_entity.id
_entity.type
_entity.pdbx_description
1 polymer ?
#
loop_
_entity_poly.entity_id
_entity_poly.type
_entity_poly.pdbx_seq_one_letter_code
_entity_poly.pdbx_strand_id
1 'polypeptide(L)'
;DLETKDTKAQGSATLKDAAFAIISLNENPVLVEGKLYKKNETVKTIQTGIDGIATTTADLLPYGKYKLEETKAPEGYLTVGAKAIEFSITENGKIVDLTDESHSIYNQIKRGNLEGVKIGAGTHKRLANVPFKITSKTTGESHIVVTDKNGQFSTASDWASHKKNTNAGTSSEDGIWFGTSEPDDSKGALLYDTYEIEELSCESNKGMKLIPAFEVVVSRNKVTIDLGTLTDEYEKEISIHTTATDKKTGEKVIVAGKKVTIVDTVTLDGLEEGRKYQLKGWQMLKEENAELLIDGKRVESDYTFVADSEKMKVEISYTFDASELGGQNLVTFEELYDLKNPEEPVKVAEHKDIDDEGQTVLITERKISIHTTATGKNGKKEMEAGKDLTIVDTVTLEGLEIGTNYKLSGWQMVKAENAKLLIDGKEVTNDYE
;
A
#
# COMPACT_ATOMS: atom_id res chain seq x y z
N ASP A 1 29.43 -10.79 -29.17
CA ASP A 1 29.64 -9.51 -28.46
C ASP A 1 31.12 -9.17 -28.39
N LEU A 2 31.46 -7.88 -28.61
CA LEU A 2 32.84 -7.41 -28.62
C LEU A 2 33.50 -7.33 -27.23
N GLU A 3 32.68 -7.12 -26.20
CA GLU A 3 33.16 -6.95 -24.81
C GLU A 3 33.50 -8.30 -24.17
N THR A 4 32.62 -9.29 -24.34
CA THR A 4 32.77 -10.60 -23.71
C THR A 4 33.49 -11.63 -24.58
N LYS A 5 33.61 -11.37 -25.89
CA LYS A 5 34.05 -12.33 -26.91
C LYS A 5 33.18 -13.59 -26.97
N ASP A 6 31.94 -13.47 -26.54
CA ASP A 6 30.95 -14.54 -26.57
C ASP A 6 30.04 -14.39 -27.80
N THR A 7 29.48 -15.50 -28.25
CA THR A 7 28.45 -15.60 -29.29
C THR A 7 27.04 -15.45 -28.74
N LYS A 8 26.88 -15.17 -27.44
CA LYS A 8 25.59 -14.88 -26.80
C LYS A 8 25.32 -13.36 -26.79
N ALA A 9 24.03 -13.03 -26.90
CA ALA A 9 23.59 -11.65 -26.72
C ALA A 9 23.60 -11.27 -25.24
N GLN A 10 23.81 -9.96 -24.95
CA GLN A 10 23.74 -9.38 -23.61
C GLN A 10 22.48 -8.52 -23.47
N GLY A 11 21.93 -8.45 -22.23
CA GLY A 11 20.71 -7.70 -21.95
C GLY A 11 19.56 -8.17 -22.86
N SER A 12 18.76 -7.21 -23.36
CA SER A 12 17.67 -7.49 -24.30
C SER A 12 18.08 -7.42 -25.79
N ALA A 13 19.40 -7.30 -26.07
CA ALA A 13 19.93 -7.32 -27.43
C ALA A 13 19.71 -8.69 -28.08
N THR A 14 19.69 -8.73 -29.40
CA THR A 14 19.49 -9.97 -30.17
C THR A 14 20.68 -10.27 -31.08
N LEU A 15 20.74 -11.50 -31.58
CA LEU A 15 21.68 -11.87 -32.66
C LEU A 15 20.97 -11.91 -34.02
N LYS A 16 19.67 -11.78 -34.04
CA LYS A 16 18.81 -11.87 -35.22
C LYS A 16 18.88 -10.60 -36.07
N ASP A 17 18.68 -10.76 -37.36
CA ASP A 17 18.54 -9.67 -38.36
C ASP A 17 19.82 -8.81 -38.54
N ALA A 18 21.01 -9.30 -38.14
CA ALA A 18 22.25 -8.75 -38.63
C ALA A 18 22.33 -9.00 -40.15
N ALA A 19 22.68 -7.97 -40.93
CA ALA A 19 22.73 -8.10 -42.37
C ALA A 19 24.18 -8.07 -42.88
N PHE A 20 24.48 -9.00 -43.77
CA PHE A 20 25.81 -9.13 -44.38
C PHE A 20 25.71 -9.09 -45.89
N ALA A 21 26.53 -8.24 -46.51
CA ALA A 21 26.76 -8.22 -47.95
C ALA A 21 27.83 -9.23 -48.34
N ILE A 22 27.53 -10.09 -49.29
CA ILE A 22 28.51 -10.91 -50.00
C ILE A 22 28.94 -10.10 -51.23
N ILE A 23 30.23 -9.74 -51.31
CA ILE A 23 30.78 -8.86 -52.32
C ILE A 23 31.75 -9.68 -53.19
N SER A 24 31.64 -9.56 -54.53
CA SER A 24 32.54 -10.18 -55.46
C SER A 24 33.94 -9.54 -55.46
N LEU A 25 34.97 -10.31 -55.29
CA LEU A 25 36.36 -9.88 -55.46
C LEU A 25 37.01 -10.39 -56.79
N ASN A 26 36.17 -10.97 -57.69
CA ASN A 26 36.63 -11.55 -58.94
C ASN A 26 36.91 -10.47 -59.99
N GLU A 27 37.99 -10.62 -60.73
CA GLU A 27 38.36 -9.71 -61.81
C GLU A 27 37.33 -9.80 -62.98
N ASN A 28 36.83 -10.98 -63.26
CA ASN A 28 35.74 -11.19 -64.22
C ASN A 28 34.38 -11.17 -63.57
N PRO A 29 33.33 -10.68 -64.24
CA PRO A 29 31.98 -10.72 -63.69
C PRO A 29 31.53 -12.14 -63.38
N VAL A 30 30.82 -12.32 -62.27
CA VAL A 30 30.25 -13.63 -61.83
C VAL A 30 28.74 -13.59 -62.04
N LEU A 31 28.20 -14.73 -62.48
CA LEU A 31 26.77 -14.89 -62.68
C LEU A 31 26.13 -15.46 -61.44
N VAL A 32 25.28 -14.71 -60.75
CA VAL A 32 24.54 -15.14 -59.55
C VAL A 32 23.05 -14.88 -59.77
N GLU A 33 22.23 -15.90 -59.60
CA GLU A 33 20.74 -15.82 -59.79
C GLU A 33 20.35 -15.13 -61.11
N GLY A 34 21.06 -15.40 -62.21
CA GLY A 34 20.77 -14.90 -63.55
C GLY A 34 21.25 -13.46 -63.79
N LYS A 35 21.95 -12.83 -62.87
CA LYS A 35 22.50 -11.48 -63.02
C LYS A 35 24.04 -11.51 -62.92
N LEU A 36 24.70 -10.72 -63.78
CA LEU A 36 26.15 -10.51 -63.73
C LEU A 36 26.58 -9.43 -62.75
N TYR A 37 27.54 -9.76 -61.92
CA TYR A 37 28.10 -8.87 -60.92
C TYR A 37 29.62 -8.66 -61.16
N LYS A 38 30.02 -7.43 -61.19
CA LYS A 38 31.42 -7.04 -61.33
C LYS A 38 32.16 -7.08 -59.98
N LYS A 39 33.47 -6.91 -60.05
CA LYS A 39 34.30 -6.73 -58.86
C LYS A 39 33.77 -5.61 -57.98
N ASN A 40 33.73 -5.81 -56.66
CA ASN A 40 33.26 -4.92 -55.63
C ASN A 40 31.70 -4.68 -55.63
N GLU A 41 30.93 -5.42 -56.43
CA GLU A 41 29.46 -5.39 -56.37
C GLU A 41 28.95 -6.42 -55.33
N THR A 42 27.90 -6.05 -54.62
CA THR A 42 27.19 -6.96 -53.70
C THR A 42 26.36 -7.96 -54.50
N VAL A 43 26.73 -9.22 -54.43
CA VAL A 43 26.09 -10.31 -55.14
C VAL A 43 24.85 -10.86 -54.41
N LYS A 44 24.87 -10.79 -53.07
CA LYS A 44 23.79 -11.20 -52.20
C LYS A 44 23.86 -10.52 -50.86
N THR A 45 22.73 -10.28 -50.22
CA THR A 45 22.64 -9.93 -48.80
C THR A 45 21.99 -11.09 -48.05
N ILE A 46 22.59 -11.49 -46.94
CA ILE A 46 22.07 -12.51 -46.04
C ILE A 46 21.82 -11.92 -44.66
N GLN A 47 20.95 -12.56 -43.89
CA GLN A 47 20.61 -12.10 -42.55
C GLN A 47 20.70 -13.25 -41.56
N THR A 48 21.10 -12.93 -40.32
CA THR A 48 21.19 -13.91 -39.25
C THR A 48 19.82 -14.32 -38.72
N GLY A 49 19.69 -15.57 -38.33
CA GLY A 49 18.62 -16.11 -37.50
C GLY A 49 18.77 -15.73 -36.02
N ILE A 50 17.92 -16.30 -35.18
CA ILE A 50 17.95 -16.09 -33.72
C ILE A 50 19.24 -16.64 -33.09
N ASP A 51 19.87 -17.62 -33.71
CA ASP A 51 21.14 -18.23 -33.33
C ASP A 51 22.36 -17.40 -33.74
N GLY A 52 22.16 -16.29 -34.46
CA GLY A 52 23.23 -15.42 -34.97
C GLY A 52 23.91 -16.00 -36.22
N ILE A 53 23.37 -17.04 -36.86
CA ILE A 53 23.92 -17.66 -38.05
C ILE A 53 23.14 -17.21 -39.28
N ALA A 54 23.85 -16.89 -40.36
CA ALA A 54 23.31 -16.65 -41.67
C ALA A 54 23.86 -17.64 -42.68
N THR A 55 22.99 -18.17 -43.57
CA THR A 55 23.37 -19.12 -44.60
C THR A 55 22.89 -18.68 -45.98
N THR A 56 23.59 -19.04 -47.03
CA THR A 56 23.11 -18.93 -48.41
C THR A 56 22.30 -20.15 -48.80
N THR A 57 21.52 -20.07 -49.88
CA THR A 57 21.00 -21.24 -50.55
C THR A 57 22.16 -22.06 -51.15
N ALA A 58 21.94 -23.36 -51.34
CA ALA A 58 22.92 -24.23 -52.03
C ALA A 58 23.22 -23.68 -53.44
N ASP A 59 24.47 -23.85 -53.87
CA ASP A 59 24.96 -23.48 -55.22
C ASP A 59 24.74 -22.00 -55.58
N LEU A 60 24.63 -21.10 -54.61
CA LEU A 60 24.45 -19.66 -54.89
C LEU A 60 25.67 -19.04 -55.57
N LEU A 61 26.84 -19.28 -54.98
CA LEU A 61 28.08 -18.62 -55.39
C LEU A 61 28.91 -19.48 -56.34
N PRO A 62 29.22 -18.99 -57.53
CA PRO A 62 30.14 -19.68 -58.45
C PRO A 62 31.59 -19.64 -57.93
N TYR A 63 32.45 -20.47 -58.59
CA TYR A 63 33.89 -20.45 -58.31
C TYR A 63 34.45 -19.04 -58.32
N GLY A 64 35.22 -18.69 -57.30
CA GLY A 64 35.79 -17.33 -57.19
C GLY A 64 36.09 -16.88 -55.76
N LYS A 65 36.48 -15.63 -55.66
CA LYS A 65 36.82 -14.94 -54.40
C LYS A 65 35.73 -13.96 -54.01
N TYR A 66 35.42 -13.96 -52.72
CA TYR A 66 34.34 -13.13 -52.15
C TYR A 66 34.77 -12.52 -50.83
N LYS A 67 34.07 -11.45 -50.43
CA LYS A 67 34.20 -10.79 -49.16
C LYS A 67 32.80 -10.78 -48.49
N LEU A 68 32.74 -11.15 -47.24
CA LEU A 68 31.58 -10.94 -46.38
C LEU A 68 31.79 -9.67 -45.55
N GLU A 69 30.82 -8.75 -45.59
CA GLU A 69 30.90 -7.47 -44.85
C GLU A 69 29.59 -7.18 -44.17
N GLU A 70 29.63 -6.90 -42.86
CA GLU A 70 28.39 -6.53 -42.13
C GLU A 70 27.92 -5.15 -42.53
N THR A 71 26.67 -5.04 -42.96
CA THR A 71 26.04 -3.79 -43.37
C THR A 71 25.05 -3.25 -42.32
N LYS A 72 24.60 -4.12 -41.42
CA LYS A 72 23.69 -3.78 -40.34
C LYS A 72 23.95 -4.71 -39.16
N ALA A 73 24.25 -4.12 -37.99
CA ALA A 73 24.32 -4.87 -36.75
C ALA A 73 22.94 -5.32 -36.29
N PRO A 74 22.86 -6.40 -35.51
CA PRO A 74 21.60 -6.81 -34.89
C PRO A 74 21.11 -5.78 -33.87
N GLU A 75 19.86 -5.90 -33.48
CA GLU A 75 19.28 -4.96 -32.51
C GLU A 75 20.02 -4.97 -31.17
N GLY A 76 20.25 -3.80 -30.61
CA GLY A 76 21.02 -3.62 -29.38
C GLY A 76 22.54 -3.45 -29.61
N TYR A 77 23.04 -3.70 -30.82
CA TYR A 77 24.46 -3.62 -31.16
C TYR A 77 24.79 -2.47 -32.13
N LEU A 78 26.08 -2.21 -32.24
CA LEU A 78 26.69 -1.32 -33.22
C LEU A 78 27.64 -2.12 -34.14
N THR A 79 27.80 -1.71 -35.38
CA THR A 79 28.71 -2.34 -36.35
C THR A 79 30.19 -2.12 -35.99
N VAL A 80 30.48 -1.32 -34.97
CA VAL A 80 31.86 -1.05 -34.49
C VAL A 80 32.51 -2.36 -34.04
N GLY A 81 33.69 -2.67 -34.61
CA GLY A 81 34.46 -3.90 -34.37
C GLY A 81 34.19 -5.02 -35.37
N ALA A 82 33.15 -4.91 -36.20
CA ALA A 82 32.94 -5.86 -37.30
C ALA A 82 34.07 -5.83 -38.30
N LYS A 83 34.64 -7.00 -38.62
CA LYS A 83 35.72 -7.14 -39.62
C LYS A 83 35.15 -7.84 -40.84
N ALA A 84 35.56 -7.39 -42.04
CA ALA A 84 35.23 -8.11 -43.24
C ALA A 84 36.03 -9.44 -43.31
N ILE A 85 35.36 -10.48 -43.82
CA ILE A 85 35.94 -11.84 -43.98
C ILE A 85 36.07 -12.13 -45.47
N GLU A 86 37.31 -12.44 -45.93
CA GLU A 86 37.52 -12.91 -47.28
C GLU A 86 37.47 -14.42 -47.33
N PHE A 87 36.84 -14.99 -48.35
CA PHE A 87 36.72 -16.41 -48.56
C PHE A 87 36.68 -16.73 -50.04
N SER A 88 36.84 -18.05 -50.38
CA SER A 88 36.86 -18.52 -51.77
C SER A 88 36.00 -19.76 -51.96
N ILE A 89 35.26 -19.79 -53.05
CA ILE A 89 34.60 -21.00 -53.57
C ILE A 89 35.56 -21.67 -54.52
N THR A 90 36.08 -22.84 -54.16
CA THR A 90 37.11 -23.57 -54.90
C THR A 90 36.70 -24.93 -55.38
N GLU A 91 35.57 -25.48 -54.85
CA GLU A 91 35.05 -26.80 -55.12
C GLU A 91 33.52 -26.75 -55.31
N ASN A 92 33.05 -27.50 -56.31
CA ASN A 92 31.60 -27.59 -56.59
C ASN A 92 30.86 -28.34 -55.50
N GLY A 93 29.74 -27.82 -55.03
CA GLY A 93 28.89 -28.43 -53.99
C GLY A 93 29.47 -28.37 -52.59
N LYS A 94 30.58 -27.69 -52.36
CA LYS A 94 31.21 -27.56 -51.04
C LYS A 94 30.64 -26.37 -50.27
N ILE A 95 30.30 -26.61 -49.03
CA ILE A 95 29.91 -25.54 -48.09
C ILE A 95 31.21 -24.92 -47.54
N VAL A 96 31.36 -23.61 -47.66
CA VAL A 96 32.38 -22.83 -46.95
C VAL A 96 31.79 -22.42 -45.61
N ASP A 97 32.30 -23.07 -44.57
CA ASP A 97 31.88 -22.79 -43.20
C ASP A 97 32.73 -21.67 -42.59
N LEU A 98 32.07 -20.59 -42.18
CA LEU A 98 32.66 -19.37 -41.55
C LEU A 98 32.11 -19.20 -40.13
N THR A 99 31.64 -20.27 -39.48
CA THR A 99 31.06 -20.22 -38.14
C THR A 99 32.04 -20.45 -37.01
N ASP A 100 33.30 -20.75 -37.34
CA ASP A 100 34.33 -20.95 -36.33
C ASP A 100 34.77 -19.63 -35.67
N GLU A 101 35.45 -19.74 -34.54
CA GLU A 101 35.86 -18.61 -33.71
C GLU A 101 36.74 -17.60 -34.45
N SER A 102 37.57 -18.07 -35.42
CA SER A 102 38.46 -17.17 -36.20
C SER A 102 37.72 -16.28 -37.20
N HIS A 103 36.51 -16.70 -37.61
CA HIS A 103 35.65 -15.97 -38.52
C HIS A 103 34.45 -15.29 -37.82
N SER A 104 34.35 -15.39 -36.50
CA SER A 104 33.30 -14.74 -35.73
C SER A 104 33.38 -13.19 -35.86
N ILE A 105 32.24 -12.56 -36.15
CA ILE A 105 32.09 -11.12 -36.24
C ILE A 105 31.50 -10.61 -34.95
N TYR A 106 32.23 -9.75 -34.24
CA TYR A 106 31.83 -9.20 -32.95
C TYR A 106 31.39 -7.75 -33.09
N ASN A 107 30.24 -7.43 -32.47
CA ASN A 107 29.67 -6.09 -32.42
C ASN A 107 29.72 -5.53 -31.01
N GLN A 108 29.84 -4.22 -30.90
CA GLN A 108 29.80 -3.50 -29.65
C GLN A 108 28.33 -3.41 -29.15
N ILE A 109 28.03 -3.94 -27.98
CA ILE A 109 26.74 -3.72 -27.32
C ILE A 109 26.54 -2.22 -27.03
N LYS A 110 25.32 -1.71 -27.23
CA LYS A 110 24.96 -0.36 -26.82
C LYS A 110 24.89 -0.27 -25.30
N ARG A 111 25.43 0.80 -24.75
CA ARG A 111 25.41 1.10 -23.32
C ARG A 111 25.01 2.54 -23.07
N GLY A 112 24.31 2.78 -21.97
CA GLY A 112 23.89 4.10 -21.50
C GLY A 112 24.05 4.25 -19.99
N ASN A 113 23.61 5.40 -19.48
CA ASN A 113 23.62 5.73 -18.06
C ASN A 113 22.26 6.27 -17.62
N LEU A 114 22.06 6.33 -16.31
CA LEU A 114 20.95 7.01 -15.65
C LEU A 114 21.48 8.07 -14.70
N GLU A 115 20.72 9.15 -14.53
CA GLU A 115 20.94 10.14 -13.49
C GLU A 115 19.63 10.70 -12.98
N GLY A 116 19.63 11.28 -11.78
CA GLY A 116 18.46 11.88 -11.19
C GLY A 116 18.76 12.62 -9.89
N VAL A 117 17.73 13.27 -9.36
CA VAL A 117 17.80 14.03 -8.12
C VAL A 117 16.65 13.63 -7.23
N LYS A 118 16.93 13.31 -5.97
CA LYS A 118 15.93 12.93 -4.96
C LYS A 118 15.64 14.07 -3.99
N ILE A 119 14.36 14.37 -3.79
CA ILE A 119 13.88 15.36 -2.83
C ILE A 119 12.69 14.83 -2.03
N GLY A 120 12.45 15.41 -0.83
CA GLY A 120 11.20 15.28 -0.09
C GLY A 120 10.21 16.36 -0.48
N ALA A 121 8.92 16.05 -0.46
CA ALA A 121 7.85 17.01 -0.71
C ALA A 121 7.82 18.14 0.34
N GLY A 122 7.09 19.19 0.05
CA GLY A 122 6.87 20.34 0.92
C GLY A 122 8.08 21.28 0.96
N THR A 123 9.13 20.93 1.67
CA THR A 123 10.34 21.76 1.80
C THR A 123 11.29 21.65 0.60
N HIS A 124 11.06 20.71 -0.32
CA HIS A 124 11.96 20.35 -1.42
C HIS A 124 13.40 20.04 -0.96
N LYS A 125 13.53 19.53 0.28
CA LYS A 125 14.82 19.16 0.84
C LYS A 125 15.45 18.04 0.01
N ARG A 126 16.70 18.21 -0.37
CA ARG A 126 17.51 17.17 -1.01
C ARG A 126 17.73 16.00 -0.05
N LEU A 127 17.48 14.78 -0.51
CA LEU A 127 17.62 13.57 0.31
C LEU A 127 18.92 12.83 -0.05
N ALA A 128 19.87 12.86 0.87
CA ALA A 128 21.14 12.15 0.74
C ALA A 128 21.00 10.69 1.22
N ASN A 129 21.87 9.82 0.71
CA ASN A 129 21.95 8.41 1.10
C ASN A 129 20.66 7.60 0.81
N VAL A 130 19.85 8.02 -0.15
CA VAL A 130 18.69 7.26 -0.60
C VAL A 130 19.14 6.24 -1.65
N PRO A 131 18.97 4.94 -1.39
CA PRO A 131 19.36 3.90 -2.33
C PRO A 131 18.29 3.67 -3.39
N PHE A 132 18.72 3.57 -4.66
CA PHE A 132 17.91 3.14 -5.78
C PHE A 132 18.46 1.83 -6.32
N LYS A 133 17.62 0.79 -6.34
CA LYS A 133 17.95 -0.49 -6.95
C LYS A 133 17.57 -0.46 -8.42
N ILE A 134 18.52 -0.76 -9.27
CA ILE A 134 18.38 -0.84 -10.72
C ILE A 134 18.42 -2.32 -11.09
N THR A 135 17.36 -2.87 -11.66
CA THR A 135 17.24 -4.30 -11.99
C THR A 135 17.00 -4.48 -13.47
N SER A 136 17.85 -5.25 -14.17
CA SER A 136 17.62 -5.67 -15.55
C SER A 136 16.39 -6.57 -15.64
N LYS A 137 15.44 -6.23 -16.50
CA LYS A 137 14.23 -7.05 -16.72
C LYS A 137 14.52 -8.33 -17.48
N THR A 138 15.62 -8.36 -18.24
CA THR A 138 16.02 -9.54 -19.04
C THR A 138 16.84 -10.54 -18.24
N THR A 139 17.80 -10.06 -17.46
CA THR A 139 18.76 -10.95 -16.77
C THR A 139 18.48 -11.11 -15.29
N GLY A 140 17.73 -10.17 -14.67
CA GLY A 140 17.53 -10.10 -13.22
C GLY A 140 18.76 -9.58 -12.47
N GLU A 141 19.85 -9.23 -13.15
CA GLU A 141 21.01 -8.58 -12.55
C GLU A 141 20.58 -7.24 -11.93
N SER A 142 21.04 -6.95 -10.72
CA SER A 142 20.70 -5.71 -10.02
C SER A 142 21.89 -5.08 -9.33
N HIS A 143 21.90 -3.74 -9.32
CA HIS A 143 22.89 -2.91 -8.65
C HIS A 143 22.18 -1.79 -7.90
N ILE A 144 22.84 -1.23 -6.87
CA ILE A 144 22.32 -0.13 -6.07
C ILE A 144 23.17 1.11 -6.29
N VAL A 145 22.53 2.22 -6.65
CA VAL A 145 23.11 3.55 -6.66
C VAL A 145 22.55 4.37 -5.51
N VAL A 146 23.35 5.20 -4.87
CA VAL A 146 22.97 5.95 -3.68
C VAL A 146 23.13 7.46 -3.94
N THR A 147 22.15 8.26 -3.49
CA THR A 147 22.22 9.72 -3.65
C THR A 147 23.31 10.33 -2.77
N ASP A 148 23.99 11.33 -3.29
CA ASP A 148 25.01 12.12 -2.58
C ASP A 148 24.36 13.15 -1.61
N LYS A 149 25.20 13.96 -0.97
CA LYS A 149 24.77 15.05 -0.07
C LYS A 149 23.83 16.08 -0.72
N ASN A 150 23.81 16.16 -2.05
CA ASN A 150 22.95 17.05 -2.82
C ASN A 150 21.69 16.33 -3.35
N GLY A 151 21.44 15.09 -2.92
CA GLY A 151 20.35 14.24 -3.41
C GLY A 151 20.53 13.79 -4.86
N GLN A 152 21.72 13.92 -5.43
CA GLN A 152 22.01 13.54 -6.81
C GLN A 152 22.55 12.12 -6.88
N PHE A 153 22.23 11.39 -7.94
CA PHE A 153 22.85 10.13 -8.29
C PHE A 153 23.07 10.03 -9.80
N SER A 154 24.08 9.29 -10.20
CA SER A 154 24.35 8.96 -11.59
C SER A 154 25.09 7.62 -11.67
N THR A 155 24.89 6.90 -12.78
CA THR A 155 25.65 5.68 -13.10
C THR A 155 26.83 5.97 -14.04
N ALA A 156 27.07 7.24 -14.41
CA ALA A 156 28.13 7.62 -15.30
C ALA A 156 29.48 7.63 -14.58
N SER A 157 30.56 7.36 -15.34
CA SER A 157 31.92 7.24 -14.81
C SER A 157 32.54 8.56 -14.33
N ASP A 158 32.02 9.71 -14.77
CA ASP A 158 32.37 11.04 -14.27
C ASP A 158 31.79 11.33 -12.89
N TRP A 159 30.76 10.58 -12.47
CA TRP A 159 30.20 10.56 -11.10
C TRP A 159 31.00 9.60 -10.20
N ALA A 160 31.10 8.32 -10.61
CA ALA A 160 31.85 7.28 -9.91
C ALA A 160 32.45 6.29 -10.90
N SER A 161 33.73 5.92 -10.73
CA SER A 161 34.38 4.95 -11.61
C SER A 161 33.69 3.61 -11.63
N HIS A 162 33.40 3.06 -12.80
CA HIS A 162 32.83 1.73 -12.98
C HIS A 162 33.72 0.60 -12.46
N LYS A 163 35.02 0.84 -12.27
CA LYS A 163 36.00 -0.14 -11.76
C LYS A 163 35.77 -0.51 -10.30
N LYS A 164 35.05 0.32 -9.56
CA LYS A 164 34.66 0.05 -8.18
C LYS A 164 33.26 -0.57 -8.07
N ASN A 165 32.79 -1.21 -9.15
CA ASN A 165 31.48 -1.82 -9.16
C ASN A 165 31.26 -2.73 -7.97
N THR A 166 30.24 -2.45 -7.16
CA THR A 166 29.79 -3.29 -6.07
C THR A 166 28.28 -3.46 -6.15
N ASN A 167 27.78 -4.68 -5.93
CA ASN A 167 26.35 -4.97 -5.89
C ASN A 167 25.68 -4.48 -4.60
N ALA A 168 26.44 -3.90 -3.70
CA ALA A 168 25.99 -3.48 -2.38
C ALA A 168 26.28 -1.99 -2.17
N GLY A 169 26.24 -1.17 -3.23
CA GLY A 169 26.49 0.26 -3.16
C GLY A 169 25.85 0.87 -1.92
N THR A 170 26.68 1.46 -1.06
CA THR A 170 26.26 2.12 0.17
C THR A 170 26.50 3.61 0.12
N SER A 171 27.16 4.08 -0.93
CA SER A 171 27.43 5.49 -1.18
C SER A 171 27.40 5.82 -2.67
N SER A 172 27.21 7.09 -3.00
CA SER A 172 27.25 7.59 -4.37
C SER A 172 28.62 7.48 -5.05
N GLU A 173 29.65 7.09 -4.32
CA GLU A 173 31.00 6.85 -4.84
C GLU A 173 31.21 5.41 -5.33
N ASP A 174 30.29 4.48 -5.01
CA ASP A 174 30.36 3.11 -5.48
C ASP A 174 30.03 3.06 -6.98
N GLY A 175 30.87 2.36 -7.74
CA GLY A 175 30.66 2.15 -9.18
C GLY A 175 29.55 1.18 -9.48
N ILE A 176 28.96 1.33 -10.66
CA ILE A 176 27.91 0.44 -11.19
C ILE A 176 28.32 -0.07 -12.56
N TRP A 177 28.18 -1.38 -12.81
CA TRP A 177 28.46 -1.98 -14.10
C TRP A 177 27.58 -3.20 -14.32
N PHE A 178 26.81 -3.21 -15.42
CA PHE A 178 25.98 -4.35 -15.81
C PHE A 178 26.66 -5.23 -16.86
N GLY A 179 26.43 -6.53 -16.77
CA GLY A 179 27.00 -7.55 -17.63
C GLY A 179 28.31 -8.12 -17.10
N THR A 180 28.84 -9.10 -17.83
CA THR A 180 30.00 -9.92 -17.39
C THR A 180 31.34 -9.40 -17.86
N SER A 181 31.39 -8.32 -18.67
CA SER A 181 32.64 -7.74 -19.11
C SER A 181 33.30 -6.90 -18.01
N GLU A 182 34.61 -6.71 -18.12
CA GLU A 182 35.33 -5.80 -17.22
C GLU A 182 34.78 -4.38 -17.32
N PRO A 183 34.63 -3.67 -16.19
CA PRO A 183 34.17 -2.29 -16.17
C PRO A 183 35.05 -1.36 -17.00
N ASP A 184 34.44 -0.50 -17.83
CA ASP A 184 35.07 0.41 -18.74
C ASP A 184 34.47 1.82 -18.62
N ASP A 185 35.22 2.74 -18.05
CA ASP A 185 34.84 4.14 -17.83
C ASP A 185 34.55 4.94 -19.12
N SER A 186 34.94 4.44 -20.28
CA SER A 186 34.65 5.07 -21.59
C SER A 186 33.25 4.76 -22.13
N LYS A 187 32.51 3.89 -21.43
CA LYS A 187 31.17 3.37 -21.82
C LYS A 187 30.12 3.68 -20.75
N GLY A 188 28.87 3.53 -21.10
CA GLY A 188 27.79 3.56 -20.11
C GLY A 188 27.75 2.31 -19.24
N ALA A 189 27.29 2.43 -18.00
CA ALA A 189 27.23 1.34 -17.05
C ALA A 189 26.14 0.30 -17.40
N LEU A 190 25.05 0.72 -18.02
CA LEU A 190 23.87 -0.10 -18.31
C LEU A 190 23.93 -0.61 -19.75
N LEU A 191 23.60 -1.88 -19.95
CA LEU A 191 23.45 -2.51 -21.26
C LEU A 191 22.18 -2.01 -21.97
N TYR A 192 22.09 -2.25 -23.27
CA TYR A 192 20.82 -2.18 -24.02
C TYR A 192 19.80 -3.14 -23.38
N ASP A 193 18.85 -2.58 -22.63
CA ASP A 193 17.85 -3.35 -21.89
C ASP A 193 16.73 -2.43 -21.35
N THR A 194 15.71 -3.04 -20.75
CA THR A 194 14.73 -2.39 -19.89
C THR A 194 15.08 -2.65 -18.44
N TYR A 195 15.09 -1.60 -17.64
CA TYR A 195 15.43 -1.66 -16.21
C TYR A 195 14.24 -1.22 -15.36
N GLU A 196 14.02 -1.92 -14.26
CA GLU A 196 13.15 -1.48 -13.18
C GLU A 196 13.98 -0.69 -12.17
N ILE A 197 13.50 0.50 -11.83
CA ILE A 197 14.09 1.40 -10.85
C ILE A 197 13.21 1.38 -9.61
N GLU A 198 13.75 0.94 -8.48
CA GLU A 198 13.06 0.81 -7.19
C GLU A 198 13.78 1.66 -6.14
N GLU A 199 13.05 2.59 -5.51
CA GLU A 199 13.54 3.28 -4.33
C GLU A 199 13.46 2.37 -3.12
N LEU A 200 14.54 2.28 -2.33
CA LEU A 200 14.58 1.48 -1.12
C LEU A 200 14.43 2.34 0.12
N SER A 201 13.77 1.79 1.15
CA SER A 201 13.62 2.44 2.45
C SER A 201 14.97 2.61 3.15
N CYS A 202 15.19 3.80 3.74
CA CYS A 202 16.38 4.14 4.51
C CYS A 202 16.06 5.20 5.56
N GLU A 203 17.02 5.58 6.38
CA GLU A 203 16.80 6.60 7.42
C GLU A 203 16.47 7.99 6.83
N SER A 204 16.97 8.31 5.62
CA SER A 204 16.75 9.62 4.98
C SER A 204 15.36 9.81 4.40
N ASN A 205 14.65 8.72 4.06
CA ASN A 205 13.27 8.75 3.54
C ASN A 205 12.26 8.15 4.52
N LYS A 206 12.65 7.98 5.79
CA LYS A 206 11.75 7.47 6.84
C LYS A 206 10.57 8.41 7.06
N GLY A 207 9.36 7.83 7.15
CA GLY A 207 8.10 8.58 7.25
C GLY A 207 7.69 9.27 5.94
N MET A 208 8.26 8.83 4.82
CA MET A 208 7.87 9.28 3.49
C MET A 208 7.29 8.13 2.68
N LYS A 209 6.32 8.45 1.84
CA LYS A 209 5.77 7.52 0.86
C LYS A 209 6.73 7.43 -0.31
N LEU A 210 7.41 6.28 -0.43
CA LEU A 210 8.37 6.03 -1.49
C LEU A 210 7.70 6.10 -2.86
N ILE A 211 8.44 6.53 -3.89
CA ILE A 211 7.94 6.50 -5.26
C ILE A 211 7.69 5.05 -5.69
N PRO A 212 6.61 4.77 -6.44
CA PRO A 212 6.41 3.46 -7.04
C PRO A 212 7.57 3.09 -7.96
N ALA A 213 7.93 1.80 -8.00
CA ALA A 213 8.91 1.32 -8.98
C ALA A 213 8.44 1.64 -10.40
N PHE A 214 9.38 2.03 -11.27
CA PHE A 214 9.11 2.40 -12.65
C PHE A 214 10.17 1.84 -13.60
N GLU A 215 9.83 1.78 -14.90
CA GLU A 215 10.71 1.21 -15.92
C GLU A 215 11.44 2.30 -16.74
N VAL A 216 12.66 2.01 -17.10
CA VAL A 216 13.51 2.84 -17.98
C VAL A 216 14.13 1.96 -19.06
N VAL A 217 14.09 2.44 -20.31
CA VAL A 217 14.65 1.71 -21.46
C VAL A 217 15.96 2.34 -21.92
N VAL A 218 17.06 1.60 -21.83
CA VAL A 218 18.34 1.97 -22.40
C VAL A 218 18.44 1.44 -23.84
N SER A 219 18.14 2.28 -24.82
CA SER A 219 18.10 1.90 -26.25
C SER A 219 19.14 2.61 -27.12
N ARG A 220 19.81 3.63 -26.60
CA ARG A 220 20.78 4.44 -27.33
C ARG A 220 22.16 4.33 -26.69
N ASN A 221 23.19 4.27 -27.55
CA ASN A 221 24.56 4.20 -27.10
C ASN A 221 25.07 5.55 -26.59
N LYS A 222 25.80 5.55 -25.47
CA LYS A 222 26.42 6.73 -24.84
C LYS A 222 25.44 7.86 -24.49
N VAL A 223 24.20 7.51 -24.14
CA VAL A 223 23.20 8.47 -23.66
C VAL A 223 23.03 8.29 -22.16
N THR A 224 23.06 9.39 -21.41
CA THR A 224 22.60 9.45 -20.02
C THR A 224 21.13 9.83 -20.04
N ILE A 225 20.29 9.00 -19.42
CA ILE A 225 18.86 9.26 -19.27
C ILE A 225 18.67 10.03 -17.97
N ASP A 226 18.22 11.28 -18.09
CA ASP A 226 17.88 12.12 -16.95
C ASP A 226 16.47 11.79 -16.47
N LEU A 227 16.36 11.28 -15.25
CA LEU A 227 15.10 10.97 -14.58
C LEU A 227 14.44 12.20 -13.94
N GLY A 228 15.13 13.34 -14.00
CA GLY A 228 14.67 14.58 -13.40
C GLY A 228 14.65 14.55 -11.88
N THR A 229 13.63 15.18 -11.29
CA THR A 229 13.45 15.25 -9.84
C THR A 229 12.44 14.20 -9.39
N LEU A 230 12.91 13.28 -8.56
CA LEU A 230 12.12 12.24 -7.94
C LEU A 230 11.70 12.70 -6.53
N THR A 231 10.39 12.82 -6.28
CA THR A 231 9.86 13.43 -5.07
C THR A 231 9.09 12.40 -4.24
N ASP A 232 9.46 12.26 -2.96
CA ASP A 232 8.63 11.56 -1.98
C ASP A 232 7.66 12.50 -1.30
N GLU A 233 6.45 12.03 -1.09
CA GLU A 233 5.48 12.69 -0.23
C GLU A 233 5.66 12.21 1.22
N TYR A 234 5.41 13.09 2.21
CA TYR A 234 5.35 12.65 3.59
C TYR A 234 4.15 11.73 3.79
N GLU A 235 4.36 10.66 4.55
CA GLU A 235 3.24 9.90 5.06
C GLU A 235 2.42 10.83 5.97
N LYS A 236 1.12 10.95 5.69
CA LYS A 236 0.23 11.72 6.52
C LYS A 236 -0.02 10.94 7.80
N GLU A 237 0.22 11.58 8.95
CA GLU A 237 -0.23 11.02 10.22
C GLU A 237 -1.75 11.03 10.26
N ILE A 238 -2.34 9.87 10.52
CA ILE A 238 -3.78 9.78 10.72
C ILE A 238 -4.08 10.23 12.13
N SER A 239 -4.94 11.24 12.26
CA SER A 239 -5.45 11.69 13.54
C SER A 239 -6.90 11.23 13.77
N ILE A 240 -7.22 10.98 15.05
CA ILE A 240 -8.52 10.53 15.52
C ILE A 240 -8.98 11.40 16.67
N HIS A 241 -10.19 11.96 16.57
CA HIS A 241 -10.88 12.69 17.63
C HIS A 241 -12.28 12.13 17.77
N THR A 242 -12.72 11.95 19.00
CA THR A 242 -13.98 11.29 19.26
C THR A 242 -14.86 12.07 20.24
N THR A 243 -16.16 11.85 20.19
CA THR A 243 -17.13 12.45 21.10
C THR A 243 -18.24 11.47 21.39
N ALA A 244 -18.24 10.92 22.61
CA ALA A 244 -19.25 9.97 23.07
C ALA A 244 -20.47 10.69 23.66
N THR A 245 -21.67 10.24 23.33
CA THR A 245 -22.95 10.78 23.82
C THR A 245 -24.01 9.69 23.96
N ASP A 246 -25.08 9.97 24.70
CA ASP A 246 -26.30 9.17 24.68
C ASP A 246 -26.98 9.22 23.31
N LYS A 247 -27.19 8.08 22.69
CA LYS A 247 -27.88 7.99 21.39
C LYS A 247 -29.25 8.64 21.38
N LYS A 248 -29.98 8.63 22.52
CA LYS A 248 -31.34 9.11 22.62
C LYS A 248 -31.44 10.61 22.77
N THR A 249 -30.55 11.22 23.53
CA THR A 249 -30.61 12.64 23.90
C THR A 249 -29.53 13.48 23.25
N GLY A 250 -28.40 12.88 22.83
CA GLY A 250 -27.22 13.57 22.38
C GLY A 250 -26.37 14.18 23.51
N GLU A 251 -26.74 13.93 24.77
CA GLU A 251 -26.12 14.50 25.96
C GLU A 251 -25.00 13.59 26.52
N LYS A 252 -24.18 14.16 27.43
CA LYS A 252 -23.15 13.44 28.17
C LYS A 252 -23.65 12.68 29.40
N VAL A 253 -24.95 12.73 29.66
CA VAL A 253 -25.61 12.13 30.82
C VAL A 253 -26.64 11.12 30.37
N ILE A 254 -26.54 9.90 30.87
CA ILE A 254 -27.39 8.78 30.54
C ILE A 254 -28.06 8.26 31.81
N VAL A 255 -29.37 8.04 31.82
CA VAL A 255 -30.06 7.41 32.96
C VAL A 255 -29.86 5.90 32.91
N ALA A 256 -29.43 5.32 34.03
CA ALA A 256 -29.24 3.87 34.18
C ALA A 256 -30.47 3.07 33.72
N GLY A 257 -30.27 1.95 33.03
CA GLY A 257 -31.34 1.12 32.52
C GLY A 257 -30.83 -0.11 31.77
N LYS A 258 -31.75 -1.06 31.47
CA LYS A 258 -31.42 -2.35 30.84
C LYS A 258 -30.90 -2.25 29.42
N LYS A 259 -31.15 -1.15 28.74
CA LYS A 259 -30.74 -0.96 27.35
C LYS A 259 -30.39 0.49 27.11
N VAL A 260 -29.15 0.84 27.42
CA VAL A 260 -28.58 2.14 27.06
C VAL A 260 -27.73 1.98 25.80
N THR A 261 -27.58 3.08 25.05
CA THR A 261 -26.70 3.11 23.87
C THR A 261 -25.87 4.36 23.89
N ILE A 262 -24.55 4.20 23.96
CA ILE A 262 -23.59 5.26 23.74
C ILE A 262 -23.29 5.26 22.24
N VAL A 263 -23.30 6.45 21.62
CA VAL A 263 -22.82 6.68 20.27
C VAL A 263 -21.55 7.51 20.37
N ASP A 264 -20.49 7.00 19.79
CA ASP A 264 -19.27 7.78 19.62
C ASP A 264 -19.15 8.25 18.18
N THR A 265 -19.00 9.56 18.02
CA THR A 265 -18.75 10.21 16.73
C THR A 265 -17.26 10.42 16.57
N VAL A 266 -16.67 9.61 15.72
CA VAL A 266 -15.22 9.58 15.44
C VAL A 266 -14.93 10.44 14.23
N THR A 267 -14.11 11.49 14.40
CA THR A 267 -13.60 12.32 13.33
C THR A 267 -12.18 11.88 12.99
N LEU A 268 -11.97 11.50 11.75
CA LEU A 268 -10.72 11.00 11.20
C LEU A 268 -10.16 12.01 10.20
N ASP A 269 -8.84 12.23 10.22
CA ASP A 269 -8.11 13.07 9.27
C ASP A 269 -6.82 12.38 8.84
N GLY A 270 -6.41 12.50 7.58
CA GLY A 270 -5.23 11.86 7.02
C GLY A 270 -5.49 10.49 6.38
N LEU A 271 -6.77 10.10 6.20
CA LEU A 271 -7.11 8.83 5.53
C LEU A 271 -6.70 8.85 4.06
N GLU A 272 -6.39 7.66 3.52
CA GLU A 272 -6.18 7.46 2.08
C GLU A 272 -7.50 7.05 1.41
N GLU A 273 -7.98 7.86 0.46
CA GLU A 273 -9.20 7.58 -0.29
C GLU A 273 -9.14 6.22 -0.99
N GLY A 274 -10.22 5.45 -0.90
CA GLY A 274 -10.31 4.08 -1.42
C GLY A 274 -9.67 3.01 -0.53
N ARG A 275 -8.97 3.40 0.55
CA ARG A 275 -8.37 2.48 1.53
C ARG A 275 -9.41 1.97 2.52
N LYS A 276 -9.31 0.70 2.87
CA LYS A 276 -10.17 0.05 3.85
C LYS A 276 -9.58 0.15 5.25
N TYR A 277 -10.39 0.59 6.21
CA TYR A 277 -10.02 0.73 7.62
C TYR A 277 -11.00 -0.02 8.52
N GLN A 278 -10.54 -0.37 9.73
CA GLN A 278 -11.38 -0.90 10.80
C GLN A 278 -11.19 -0.06 12.07
N LEU A 279 -12.27 0.48 12.58
CA LEU A 279 -12.34 1.12 13.88
C LEU A 279 -12.78 0.07 14.91
N LYS A 280 -12.04 -0.06 16.01
CA LYS A 280 -12.38 -0.90 17.16
C LYS A 280 -12.50 -0.01 18.37
N GLY A 281 -13.60 -0.15 19.13
CA GLY A 281 -13.77 0.63 20.33
C GLY A 281 -14.39 -0.18 21.47
N TRP A 282 -14.17 0.29 22.69
CA TRP A 282 -14.70 -0.32 23.90
C TRP A 282 -14.94 0.72 25.00
N GLN A 283 -15.71 0.33 25.99
CA GLN A 283 -16.03 1.19 27.14
C GLN A 283 -15.10 0.89 28.32
N MET A 284 -14.66 1.94 29.00
CA MET A 284 -13.86 1.89 30.23
C MET A 284 -14.65 2.44 31.40
N LEU A 285 -14.44 1.90 32.60
CA LEU A 285 -14.82 2.50 33.88
C LEU A 285 -13.72 3.50 34.28
N LYS A 286 -14.08 4.79 34.35
CA LYS A 286 -13.08 5.86 34.56
C LYS A 286 -12.34 5.71 35.89
N GLU A 287 -13.06 5.54 36.97
CA GLU A 287 -12.51 5.55 38.33
C GLU A 287 -11.62 4.34 38.60
N GLU A 288 -11.92 3.17 38.00
CA GLU A 288 -11.15 1.96 38.13
C GLU A 288 -10.02 1.85 37.09
N ASN A 289 -10.06 2.69 36.04
CA ASN A 289 -9.22 2.57 34.85
C ASN A 289 -9.22 1.14 34.29
N ALA A 290 -10.39 0.56 34.19
CA ALA A 290 -10.61 -0.83 33.81
C ALA A 290 -11.63 -0.95 32.67
N GLU A 291 -11.54 -2.02 31.88
CA GLU A 291 -12.53 -2.31 30.84
C GLU A 291 -13.92 -2.58 31.45
N LEU A 292 -14.96 -2.00 30.89
CA LEU A 292 -16.33 -2.29 31.30
C LEU A 292 -16.75 -3.70 30.85
N LEU A 293 -17.05 -4.55 31.82
CA LEU A 293 -17.54 -5.91 31.59
C LEU A 293 -19.00 -6.02 32.03
N ILE A 294 -19.87 -6.47 31.13
CA ILE A 294 -21.28 -6.85 31.47
C ILE A 294 -21.39 -8.36 31.24
N ASP A 295 -21.82 -9.07 32.28
CA ASP A 295 -21.86 -10.55 32.29
C ASP A 295 -20.54 -11.20 31.90
N GLY A 296 -19.41 -10.58 32.30
CA GLY A 296 -18.05 -11.05 32.04
C GLY A 296 -17.56 -10.82 30.60
N LYS A 297 -18.31 -10.07 29.78
CA LYS A 297 -17.94 -9.71 28.41
C LYS A 297 -17.66 -8.22 28.32
N ARG A 298 -16.60 -7.87 27.61
CA ARG A 298 -16.26 -6.47 27.33
C ARG A 298 -17.35 -5.80 26.50
N VAL A 299 -17.72 -4.59 26.87
CA VAL A 299 -18.60 -3.74 26.07
C VAL A 299 -17.77 -3.13 24.96
N GLU A 300 -17.81 -3.74 23.80
CA GLU A 300 -17.04 -3.35 22.62
C GLU A 300 -17.89 -3.32 21.35
N SER A 301 -17.38 -2.64 20.34
CA SER A 301 -17.97 -2.60 19.00
C SER A 301 -16.88 -2.37 17.97
N ASP A 302 -17.11 -2.80 16.74
CA ASP A 302 -16.22 -2.53 15.63
C ASP A 302 -16.98 -2.05 14.39
N TYR A 303 -16.32 -1.27 13.57
CA TYR A 303 -16.86 -0.75 12.32
C TYR A 303 -15.80 -0.74 11.24
N THR A 304 -16.09 -1.41 10.13
CA THR A 304 -15.20 -1.47 8.97
C THR A 304 -15.76 -0.63 7.84
N PHE A 305 -14.93 0.23 7.24
CA PHE A 305 -15.33 1.14 6.18
C PHE A 305 -14.24 1.30 5.12
N VAL A 306 -14.61 1.85 3.96
CA VAL A 306 -13.68 2.33 2.94
C VAL A 306 -13.68 3.85 3.00
N ALA A 307 -12.51 4.46 3.08
CA ALA A 307 -12.41 5.91 3.09
C ALA A 307 -12.87 6.49 1.74
N ASP A 308 -13.85 7.39 1.76
CA ASP A 308 -14.35 8.13 0.59
C ASP A 308 -13.66 9.48 0.42
N SER A 309 -12.91 9.91 1.42
CA SER A 309 -12.18 11.17 1.47
C SER A 309 -11.08 11.11 2.54
N GLU A 310 -10.16 12.08 2.49
CA GLU A 310 -9.09 12.22 3.49
C GLU A 310 -9.63 12.47 4.91
N LYS A 311 -10.79 13.16 5.01
CA LYS A 311 -11.45 13.49 6.28
C LYS A 311 -12.82 12.86 6.32
N MET A 312 -13.08 12.05 7.34
CA MET A 312 -14.36 11.39 7.52
C MET A 312 -14.87 11.53 8.95
N LYS A 313 -16.20 11.42 9.07
CA LYS A 313 -16.86 11.17 10.35
C LYS A 313 -17.57 9.83 10.28
N VAL A 314 -17.32 8.98 11.26
CA VAL A 314 -17.97 7.68 11.41
C VAL A 314 -18.58 7.60 12.81
N GLU A 315 -19.68 6.86 12.93
CA GLU A 315 -20.34 6.63 14.21
C GLU A 315 -20.21 5.16 14.59
N ILE A 316 -19.81 4.91 15.82
CA ILE A 316 -19.79 3.58 16.42
C ILE A 316 -20.71 3.56 17.63
N SER A 317 -21.48 2.50 17.83
CA SER A 317 -22.50 2.42 18.88
C SER A 317 -22.25 1.25 19.81
N TYR A 318 -22.40 1.49 21.11
CA TYR A 318 -22.26 0.52 22.17
C TYR A 318 -23.59 0.39 22.91
N THR A 319 -24.21 -0.79 22.88
CA THR A 319 -25.50 -1.05 23.53
C THR A 319 -25.35 -2.13 24.60
N PHE A 320 -25.69 -1.82 25.83
CA PHE A 320 -25.48 -2.69 26.98
C PHE A 320 -26.48 -2.43 28.09
N ASP A 321 -26.52 -3.32 29.10
CA ASP A 321 -27.27 -3.14 30.33
C ASP A 321 -26.45 -2.30 31.31
N ALA A 322 -26.95 -1.11 31.62
CA ALA A 322 -26.34 -0.16 32.56
C ALA A 322 -27.16 0.00 33.85
N SER A 323 -28.05 -0.95 34.17
CA SER A 323 -28.94 -0.87 35.35
C SER A 323 -28.19 -0.71 36.66
N GLU A 324 -27.02 -1.37 36.78
CA GLU A 324 -26.15 -1.36 37.97
C GLU A 324 -25.02 -0.32 37.90
N LEU A 325 -24.97 0.50 36.86
CA LEU A 325 -23.88 1.47 36.63
C LEU A 325 -24.19 2.89 37.08
N GLY A 326 -25.27 3.09 37.84
CA GLY A 326 -25.64 4.41 38.36
C GLY A 326 -24.54 5.07 39.17
N GLY A 327 -24.13 6.31 38.80
CA GLY A 327 -23.03 7.06 39.41
C GLY A 327 -21.68 6.87 38.75
N GLN A 328 -21.54 5.96 37.76
CA GLN A 328 -20.27 5.68 37.07
C GLN A 328 -20.04 6.62 35.88
N ASN A 329 -18.78 7.02 35.70
CA ASN A 329 -18.29 7.64 34.49
C ASN A 329 -17.70 6.57 33.55
N LEU A 330 -18.20 6.54 32.32
CA LEU A 330 -17.69 5.67 31.27
C LEU A 330 -16.89 6.49 30.26
N VAL A 331 -15.75 5.94 29.81
CA VAL A 331 -14.91 6.56 28.80
C VAL A 331 -14.80 5.61 27.62
N THR A 332 -15.04 6.13 26.42
CA THR A 332 -14.93 5.35 25.18
C THR A 332 -13.50 5.40 24.66
N PHE A 333 -12.89 4.25 24.41
CA PHE A 333 -11.56 4.12 23.79
C PHE A 333 -11.69 3.58 22.38
N GLU A 334 -10.87 4.08 21.44
CA GLU A 334 -10.84 3.63 20.06
C GLU A 334 -9.43 3.40 19.55
N GLU A 335 -9.32 2.42 18.63
CA GLU A 335 -8.16 2.15 17.80
C GLU A 335 -8.58 2.05 16.34
N LEU A 336 -7.82 2.68 15.45
CA LEU A 336 -8.00 2.61 14.01
C LEU A 336 -6.93 1.72 13.39
N TYR A 337 -7.36 0.77 12.57
CA TYR A 337 -6.49 -0.16 11.85
C TYR A 337 -6.60 0.05 10.34
N ASP A 338 -5.45 0.11 9.66
CA ASP A 338 -5.35 0.01 8.20
C ASP A 338 -5.44 -1.46 7.78
N LEU A 339 -6.35 -1.76 6.87
CA LEU A 339 -6.59 -3.09 6.29
C LEU A 339 -6.00 -3.22 4.89
N LYS A 340 -4.88 -2.55 4.57
CA LYS A 340 -4.15 -2.75 3.31
C LYS A 340 -3.82 -4.21 3.09
N ASN A 341 -3.36 -4.89 4.13
CA ASN A 341 -3.29 -6.34 4.20
C ASN A 341 -4.32 -6.83 5.24
N PRO A 342 -5.47 -7.40 4.83
CA PRO A 342 -6.49 -7.87 5.77
C PRO A 342 -6.02 -8.97 6.73
N GLU A 343 -5.00 -9.75 6.34
CA GLU A 343 -4.40 -10.81 7.17
C GLU A 343 -3.49 -10.24 8.28
N GLU A 344 -2.97 -9.03 8.07
CA GLU A 344 -2.07 -8.34 9.00
C GLU A 344 -2.50 -6.87 9.18
N PRO A 345 -3.60 -6.60 9.91
CA PRO A 345 -4.06 -5.23 10.19
C PRO A 345 -3.00 -4.41 10.94
N VAL A 346 -2.73 -3.21 10.49
CA VAL A 346 -1.76 -2.31 11.12
C VAL A 346 -2.50 -1.20 11.88
N LYS A 347 -2.24 -1.06 13.19
CA LYS A 347 -2.78 0.06 13.96
C LYS A 347 -2.14 1.37 13.49
N VAL A 348 -2.95 2.33 13.07
CA VAL A 348 -2.50 3.62 12.48
C VAL A 348 -2.87 4.83 13.31
N ALA A 349 -3.87 4.73 14.20
CA ALA A 349 -4.22 5.79 15.14
C ALA A 349 -4.96 5.19 16.35
N GLU A 350 -4.98 5.92 17.47
CA GLU A 350 -5.75 5.57 18.65
C GLU A 350 -6.18 6.82 19.41
N HIS A 351 -7.30 6.73 20.15
CA HIS A 351 -7.74 7.70 21.12
C HIS A 351 -8.10 6.97 22.42
N LYS A 352 -7.17 6.96 23.38
CA LYS A 352 -7.27 6.22 24.63
C LYS A 352 -6.79 7.08 25.80
N ASP A 353 -7.49 8.19 26.03
CA ASP A 353 -7.26 9.08 27.15
C ASP A 353 -8.41 8.92 28.16
N ILE A 354 -8.10 8.31 29.32
CA ILE A 354 -9.10 8.07 30.37
C ILE A 354 -9.65 9.36 30.97
N ASP A 355 -8.95 10.47 30.81
CA ASP A 355 -9.34 11.77 31.35
C ASP A 355 -10.03 12.67 30.30
N ASP A 356 -10.18 12.22 29.05
CA ASP A 356 -10.83 12.99 28.01
C ASP A 356 -12.32 13.17 28.30
N GLU A 357 -12.72 14.43 28.54
CA GLU A 357 -14.13 14.79 28.74
C GLU A 357 -14.99 14.59 27.48
N GLY A 358 -14.37 14.70 26.29
CA GLY A 358 -15.02 14.44 25.00
C GLY A 358 -15.46 12.97 24.88
N GLN A 359 -14.76 12.03 25.47
CA GLN A 359 -15.06 10.61 25.46
C GLN A 359 -15.83 10.13 26.70
N THR A 360 -16.02 11.00 27.72
CA THR A 360 -16.64 10.63 28.98
C THR A 360 -18.16 10.85 28.95
N VAL A 361 -18.92 9.87 29.42
CA VAL A 361 -20.36 9.95 29.69
C VAL A 361 -20.65 9.52 31.12
N LEU A 362 -21.54 10.21 31.80
CA LEU A 362 -21.99 9.89 33.17
C LEU A 362 -23.26 9.06 33.12
N ILE A 363 -23.26 7.89 33.74
CA ILE A 363 -24.46 7.10 33.98
C ILE A 363 -25.07 7.56 35.31
N THR A 364 -26.22 8.21 35.30
CA THR A 364 -26.92 8.63 36.52
C THR A 364 -27.85 7.55 37.05
N GLU A 365 -28.04 7.53 38.37
CA GLU A 365 -29.04 6.66 38.98
C GLU A 365 -30.43 7.00 38.45
N ARG A 366 -31.24 5.97 38.27
CA ARG A 366 -32.66 6.09 37.96
C ARG A 366 -33.40 6.44 39.26
N LYS A 367 -34.00 7.63 39.33
CA LYS A 367 -34.83 8.03 40.45
C LYS A 367 -36.29 7.74 40.14
N ILE A 368 -36.89 6.84 40.93
CA ILE A 368 -38.34 6.55 40.87
C ILE A 368 -39.02 7.33 41.99
N SER A 369 -40.03 8.05 41.65
CA SER A 369 -40.87 8.76 42.64
C SER A 369 -42.30 8.25 42.61
N ILE A 370 -42.93 8.30 43.78
CA ILE A 370 -44.32 7.91 44.00
C ILE A 370 -45.07 9.00 44.74
N HIS A 371 -46.18 9.44 44.18
CA HIS A 371 -47.10 10.35 44.81
C HIS A 371 -48.49 9.70 44.84
N THR A 372 -49.18 9.82 45.99
CA THR A 372 -50.50 9.24 46.13
C THR A 372 -51.54 10.25 46.61
N THR A 373 -52.78 10.06 46.22
CA THR A 373 -53.93 10.83 46.67
C THR A 373 -55.12 9.92 46.92
N ALA A 374 -55.40 9.68 48.22
CA ALA A 374 -56.52 8.87 48.61
C ALA A 374 -57.80 9.70 48.75
N THR A 375 -58.91 9.19 48.23
CA THR A 375 -60.24 9.77 48.31
C THR A 375 -61.32 8.67 48.56
N GLY A 376 -62.49 9.04 49.00
CA GLY A 376 -63.65 8.13 48.89
C GLY A 376 -64.01 7.92 47.39
N LYS A 377 -64.89 6.93 47.13
CA LYS A 377 -65.42 6.64 45.80
C LYS A 377 -66.06 7.87 45.07
N ASN A 378 -66.54 8.84 45.89
CA ASN A 378 -67.14 10.09 45.40
C ASN A 378 -66.14 11.20 45.15
N GLY A 379 -64.80 10.92 45.24
CA GLY A 379 -63.75 11.88 45.09
C GLY A 379 -63.47 12.86 46.24
N LYS A 380 -64.20 12.71 47.34
CA LYS A 380 -64.07 13.57 48.54
C LYS A 380 -63.12 12.95 49.56
N LYS A 381 -62.45 13.85 50.34
CA LYS A 381 -61.51 13.47 51.43
C LYS A 381 -62.25 12.98 52.71
N GLU A 382 -63.51 13.31 52.82
CA GLU A 382 -64.34 12.96 53.96
C GLU A 382 -65.42 11.89 53.55
N MET A 383 -65.58 10.88 54.36
CA MET A 383 -66.54 9.81 54.15
C MET A 383 -67.34 9.54 55.44
N GLU A 384 -68.63 9.28 55.32
CA GLU A 384 -69.42 8.85 56.44
C GLU A 384 -69.10 7.41 56.83
N ALA A 385 -69.11 7.10 58.14
CA ALA A 385 -68.81 5.77 58.62
C ALA A 385 -69.91 4.80 58.13
N GLY A 386 -69.52 3.63 57.64
CA GLY A 386 -70.46 2.62 57.12
C GLY A 386 -69.80 1.24 57.03
N LYS A 387 -70.57 0.23 56.64
CA LYS A 387 -70.13 -1.18 56.59
C LYS A 387 -69.22 -1.44 55.39
N ASP A 388 -69.44 -0.80 54.25
CA ASP A 388 -68.79 -1.10 53.02
C ASP A 388 -68.17 0.19 52.44
N LEU A 389 -67.04 0.64 53.00
CA LEU A 389 -66.32 1.84 52.52
C LEU A 389 -65.25 1.46 51.48
N THR A 390 -65.19 2.23 50.42
CA THR A 390 -64.16 2.12 49.43
C THR A 390 -63.28 3.40 49.43
N ILE A 391 -61.99 3.22 49.68
CA ILE A 391 -61.00 4.24 49.46
C ILE A 391 -60.37 3.99 48.09
N VAL A 392 -60.30 5.01 47.26
CA VAL A 392 -59.61 5.02 45.99
C VAL A 392 -58.33 5.81 46.18
N ASP A 393 -57.18 5.18 46.01
CA ASP A 393 -55.92 5.87 46.01
C ASP A 393 -55.38 6.00 44.56
N THR A 394 -55.21 7.21 44.12
CA THR A 394 -54.62 7.54 42.82
C THR A 394 -53.14 7.68 43.02
N VAL A 395 -52.39 6.80 42.40
CA VAL A 395 -50.91 6.74 42.49
C VAL A 395 -50.32 7.25 41.18
N THR A 396 -49.47 8.26 41.29
CA THR A 396 -48.68 8.79 40.19
C THR A 396 -47.22 8.29 40.38
N LEU A 397 -46.69 7.61 39.37
CA LEU A 397 -45.34 7.05 39.34
C LEU A 397 -44.53 7.78 38.27
N GLU A 398 -43.33 8.23 38.61
CA GLU A 398 -42.41 8.86 37.70
C GLU A 398 -41.06 8.12 37.69
N GLY A 399 -40.31 8.15 36.58
CA GLY A 399 -38.98 7.54 36.46
C GLY A 399 -38.99 6.03 36.22
N LEU A 400 -40.15 5.43 35.93
CA LEU A 400 -40.24 3.98 35.60
C LEU A 400 -39.48 3.66 34.30
N GLU A 401 -38.91 2.48 34.25
CA GLU A 401 -38.30 1.94 33.04
C GLU A 401 -39.33 1.19 32.20
N ILE A 402 -39.46 1.56 30.94
CA ILE A 402 -40.41 0.91 30.02
C ILE A 402 -40.01 -0.56 29.81
N GLY A 403 -41.02 -1.47 29.95
CA GLY A 403 -40.82 -2.91 29.78
C GLY A 403 -40.31 -3.63 31.04
N THR A 404 -40.22 -2.92 32.17
CA THR A 404 -39.92 -3.51 33.48
C THR A 404 -41.21 -3.72 34.25
N ASN A 405 -41.36 -4.87 34.88
CA ASN A 405 -42.50 -5.16 35.73
C ASN A 405 -42.31 -4.55 37.13
N TYR A 406 -43.33 -3.86 37.59
CA TYR A 406 -43.36 -3.28 38.93
C TYR A 406 -44.56 -3.79 39.69
N LYS A 407 -44.40 -3.93 41.02
CA LYS A 407 -45.50 -4.26 41.93
C LYS A 407 -45.77 -3.07 42.84
N LEU A 408 -47.00 -2.61 42.90
CA LEU A 408 -47.46 -1.59 43.82
C LEU A 408 -48.25 -2.29 44.95
N SER A 409 -47.80 -2.09 46.19
CA SER A 409 -48.51 -2.61 47.37
C SER A 409 -48.95 -1.45 48.24
N GLY A 410 -50.21 -1.43 48.59
CA GLY A 410 -50.82 -0.38 49.39
C GLY A 410 -51.51 -0.95 50.65
N TRP A 411 -51.48 -0.19 51.71
CA TRP A 411 -52.19 -0.51 52.94
C TRP A 411 -52.71 0.77 53.59
N GLN A 412 -53.80 0.57 54.42
CA GLN A 412 -54.41 1.69 55.16
C GLN A 412 -53.81 1.78 56.56
N MET A 413 -53.63 3.03 57.00
CA MET A 413 -53.05 3.38 58.32
C MET A 413 -54.09 4.16 59.11
N VAL A 414 -54.20 3.89 60.43
CA VAL A 414 -54.87 4.77 61.39
C VAL A 414 -53.88 5.87 61.82
N LYS A 415 -54.07 7.11 61.34
CA LYS A 415 -53.15 8.21 61.50
C LYS A 415 -52.88 8.53 62.97
N ALA A 416 -53.92 8.54 63.82
CA ALA A 416 -53.84 8.86 65.25
C ALA A 416 -52.96 7.85 66.04
N GLU A 417 -52.90 6.60 65.60
CA GLU A 417 -52.21 5.54 66.30
C GLU A 417 -50.87 5.17 65.60
N ASN A 418 -50.61 5.75 64.40
CA ASN A 418 -49.51 5.35 63.55
C ASN A 418 -49.40 3.83 63.34
N ALA A 419 -50.55 3.18 63.21
CA ALA A 419 -50.69 1.76 63.11
C ALA A 419 -51.48 1.32 61.88
N LYS A 420 -51.24 0.09 61.37
CA LYS A 420 -52.05 -0.45 60.27
C LYS A 420 -53.47 -0.58 60.62
N LEU A 421 -54.43 -0.23 59.74
CA LEU A 421 -55.83 -0.44 59.91
C LEU A 421 -56.14 -1.94 59.85
N LEU A 422 -56.67 -2.46 60.91
CA LEU A 422 -57.17 -3.88 61.00
C LEU A 422 -58.67 -3.88 61.06
N ILE A 423 -59.31 -4.66 60.19
CA ILE A 423 -60.76 -5.03 60.25
C ILE A 423 -60.83 -6.48 60.49
N ASP A 424 -61.51 -6.89 61.55
CA ASP A 424 -61.58 -8.29 62.00
C ASP A 424 -60.22 -9.00 62.10
N GLY A 425 -59.18 -8.24 62.55
CA GLY A 425 -57.81 -8.73 62.75
C GLY A 425 -57.03 -8.88 61.47
N LYS A 426 -57.54 -8.44 60.32
CA LYS A 426 -56.84 -8.46 59.02
C LYS A 426 -56.46 -7.06 58.55
N GLU A 427 -55.25 -6.92 57.99
CA GLU A 427 -54.80 -5.67 57.37
C GLU A 427 -55.64 -5.30 56.14
N VAL A 428 -55.97 -4.04 56.01
CA VAL A 428 -56.65 -3.53 54.80
C VAL A 428 -55.57 -3.18 53.79
N THR A 429 -55.35 -4.10 52.85
CA THR A 429 -54.26 -3.99 51.80
C THR A 429 -54.87 -4.18 50.42
N ASN A 430 -54.14 -3.67 49.43
CA ASN A 430 -54.38 -3.99 48.01
C ASN A 430 -53.06 -3.97 47.24
N ASP A 431 -52.90 -4.91 46.31
CA ASP A 431 -51.73 -5.03 45.43
C ASP A 431 -52.18 -4.83 43.96
N TYR A 432 -51.33 -4.23 43.17
CA TYR A 432 -51.48 -4.04 41.72
C TYR A 432 -50.18 -4.41 41.03
N GLU A 433 -50.23 -5.28 40.01
CA GLU A 433 -49.10 -5.70 39.19
C GLU A 433 -49.25 -5.22 37.75
#